data_bbadffd7efc384170beb03e18f269426
#
_entry.id   bbadffd7efc384170beb03e18f269426
#
_cell.length_a   1.000
_cell.length_b   1.000
_cell.length_c   1.000
_cell.angle_alpha   90.00
_cell.angle_beta   90.00
_cell.angle_gamma   90.00
#
_symmetry.space_group_name_H-M   'P 1'
#
loop_
_entity.id
_entity.type
_entity.pdbx_description
1 polymer ?
#
loop_
_entity_poly.entity_id
_entity_poly.type
_entity_poly.pdbx_seq_one_letter_code
_entity_poly.pdbx_strand_id
1 'polypeptide(L)'
;ELIFAYIYQLAGKKLPVERLWMSSMTPQAILDAFSSLRPGESLKPLEHAARSRSESDWLVGINGTRAVTLRLYGMRARQVATVGRVQTPTLALVVQRELEIRNFKPQDYWRIVGRFGIESGKYEGVYQRSSFSKDPQNAHDRADRIWTKSEADRVFEEVKKAASASITETLKRTRQIAPRLYDLTTLQREANNRFGFPSGMTLKIAQSLYESHKVLTYPRTDSRALPQDYPETCAATLASLVEPYDGFASHILKKGLINPKDRRVFDNRQVSDHFAIIPTTQKPKNLKPEEQKIYDMVTRRFLAVFY
;
A
#
# COMPACT_ATOMS: atom_id res chain seq x y z
N GLU A 1 18.56 -14.75 5.44
CA GLU A 1 20.02 -14.85 5.56
C GLU A 1 20.48 -15.08 6.99
N LEU A 2 20.02 -14.31 7.99
CA LEU A 2 20.46 -14.42 9.37
C LEU A 2 20.19 -15.81 9.99
N ILE A 3 19.00 -16.39 9.75
CA ILE A 3 18.62 -17.73 10.21
C ILE A 3 19.57 -18.77 9.61
N PHE A 4 19.81 -18.73 8.31
CA PHE A 4 20.74 -19.61 7.64
C PHE A 4 22.14 -19.48 8.22
N ALA A 5 22.63 -18.25 8.38
CA ALA A 5 23.97 -17.99 8.91
C ALA A 5 24.19 -18.59 10.31
N TYR A 6 23.19 -18.47 11.20
CA TYR A 6 23.26 -19.06 12.53
C TYR A 6 23.24 -20.60 12.48
N ILE A 7 22.37 -21.20 11.68
CA ILE A 7 22.32 -22.66 11.54
C ILE A 7 23.63 -23.19 10.96
N TYR A 8 24.15 -22.56 9.91
CA TYR A 8 25.40 -22.97 9.28
C TYR A 8 26.61 -22.81 10.21
N GLN A 9 26.64 -21.73 11.00
CA GLN A 9 27.67 -21.52 12.02
C GLN A 9 27.59 -22.59 13.11
N LEU A 10 26.41 -22.92 13.60
CA LEU A 10 26.17 -23.95 14.63
C LEU A 10 26.57 -25.34 14.10
N ALA A 11 26.34 -25.62 12.82
CA ALA A 11 26.74 -26.86 12.15
C ALA A 11 28.25 -26.93 11.87
N GLY A 12 29.03 -25.92 12.26
CA GLY A 12 30.51 -25.95 12.19
C GLY A 12 31.10 -25.52 10.84
N LYS A 13 30.33 -25.00 9.90
CA LYS A 13 30.78 -24.41 8.61
C LYS A 13 31.67 -25.33 7.76
N LYS A 14 31.42 -26.65 7.76
CA LYS A 14 32.33 -27.65 7.18
C LYS A 14 32.08 -27.92 5.68
N LEU A 15 30.93 -27.55 5.17
CA LEU A 15 30.56 -27.92 3.80
C LEU A 15 30.52 -26.69 2.90
N PRO A 16 30.81 -26.80 1.60
CA PRO A 16 30.55 -25.74 0.64
C PRO A 16 29.05 -25.47 0.57
N VAL A 17 28.71 -24.20 0.30
CA VAL A 17 27.32 -23.73 0.32
C VAL A 17 26.94 -23.24 -1.05
N GLU A 18 25.86 -23.78 -1.55
CA GLU A 18 25.11 -23.25 -2.70
C GLU A 18 23.74 -22.77 -2.23
N ARG A 19 23.28 -21.68 -2.81
CA ARG A 19 22.06 -20.98 -2.38
C ARG A 19 21.02 -21.00 -3.49
N LEU A 20 19.83 -21.47 -3.10
CA LEU A 20 18.64 -21.36 -3.94
C LEU A 20 18.04 -19.97 -3.79
N TRP A 21 17.83 -19.29 -4.90
CA TRP A 21 17.18 -17.98 -4.92
C TRP A 21 16.01 -17.99 -5.90
N MET A 22 14.80 -17.78 -5.40
CA MET A 22 13.60 -17.75 -6.22
C MET A 22 12.58 -16.78 -5.65
N SER A 23 11.77 -16.16 -6.51
CA SER A 23 10.65 -15.26 -6.19
C SER A 23 9.29 -15.85 -6.59
N SER A 24 9.27 -17.03 -7.17
CA SER A 24 8.06 -17.77 -7.56
C SER A 24 8.15 -19.20 -7.06
N MET A 25 7.00 -19.81 -6.76
CA MET A 25 6.87 -21.20 -6.28
C MET A 25 6.21 -22.11 -7.32
N THR A 26 6.18 -21.73 -8.58
CA THR A 26 5.72 -22.61 -9.66
C THR A 26 6.71 -23.77 -9.85
N PRO A 27 6.26 -24.97 -10.27
CA PRO A 27 7.16 -26.11 -10.50
C PRO A 27 8.33 -25.74 -11.41
N GLN A 28 8.09 -24.97 -12.47
CA GLN A 28 9.13 -24.56 -13.40
C GLN A 28 10.14 -23.61 -12.73
N ALA A 29 9.67 -22.61 -11.97
CA ALA A 29 10.56 -21.68 -11.25
C ALA A 29 11.45 -22.41 -10.24
N ILE A 30 10.95 -23.46 -9.59
CA ILE A 30 11.74 -24.30 -8.68
C ILE A 30 12.83 -25.04 -9.45
N LEU A 31 12.51 -25.68 -10.58
CA LEU A 31 13.48 -26.39 -11.41
C LEU A 31 14.55 -25.43 -11.95
N ASP A 32 14.14 -24.27 -12.45
CA ASP A 32 15.06 -23.25 -12.97
C ASP A 32 16.01 -22.72 -11.86
N ALA A 33 15.48 -22.53 -10.65
CA ALA A 33 16.26 -22.11 -9.50
C ALA A 33 17.28 -23.15 -9.06
N PHE A 34 16.93 -24.44 -9.10
CA PHE A 34 17.88 -25.54 -8.85
C PHE A 34 18.95 -25.64 -9.94
N SER A 35 18.61 -25.32 -11.18
CA SER A 35 19.56 -25.30 -12.30
C SER A 35 20.50 -24.10 -12.28
N SER A 36 20.21 -23.07 -11.44
CA SER A 36 20.95 -21.81 -11.35
C SER A 36 21.32 -21.44 -9.92
N LEU A 37 21.79 -22.41 -9.15
CA LEU A 37 22.25 -22.19 -7.77
C LEU A 37 23.36 -21.15 -7.72
N ARG A 38 23.33 -20.33 -6.68
CA ARG A 38 24.31 -19.25 -6.46
C ARG A 38 25.37 -19.68 -5.45
N PRO A 39 26.65 -19.37 -5.67
CA PRO A 39 27.69 -19.58 -4.65
C PRO A 39 27.32 -18.87 -3.34
N GLY A 40 27.50 -19.51 -2.20
CA GLY A 40 27.19 -18.94 -0.89
C GLY A 40 27.89 -17.61 -0.62
N GLU A 41 29.11 -17.43 -1.14
CA GLU A 41 29.89 -16.20 -1.06
C GLU A 41 29.15 -14.99 -1.66
N SER A 42 28.37 -15.18 -2.72
CA SER A 42 27.62 -14.10 -3.38
C SER A 42 26.56 -13.44 -2.49
N LEU A 43 26.13 -14.12 -1.41
CA LEU A 43 25.13 -13.65 -0.46
C LEU A 43 25.73 -13.18 0.88
N LYS A 44 27.05 -13.22 1.05
CA LYS A 44 27.73 -12.69 2.25
C LYS A 44 27.44 -11.22 2.54
N PRO A 45 27.40 -10.31 1.57
CA PRO A 45 27.02 -8.92 1.85
C PRO A 45 25.63 -8.81 2.49
N LEU A 46 24.68 -9.64 2.07
CA LEU A 46 23.33 -9.68 2.63
C LEU A 46 23.34 -10.28 4.06
N GLU A 47 24.17 -11.28 4.32
CA GLU A 47 24.41 -11.82 5.68
C GLU A 47 24.96 -10.73 6.60
N HIS A 48 26.01 -10.00 6.16
CA HIS A 48 26.61 -8.92 6.94
C HIS A 48 25.60 -7.80 7.23
N ALA A 49 24.81 -7.42 6.25
CA ALA A 49 23.73 -6.43 6.44
C ALA A 49 22.71 -6.90 7.48
N ALA A 50 22.30 -8.17 7.43
CA ALA A 50 21.37 -8.75 8.39
C ALA A 50 21.94 -8.82 9.82
N ARG A 51 23.22 -9.16 9.97
CA ARG A 51 23.93 -9.14 11.27
C ARG A 51 24.05 -7.72 11.82
N SER A 52 24.58 -6.79 11.03
CA SER A 52 24.70 -5.37 11.43
C SER A 52 23.36 -4.78 11.87
N ARG A 53 22.30 -5.09 11.15
CA ARG A 53 20.94 -4.66 11.51
C ARG A 53 20.50 -5.24 12.86
N SER A 54 20.73 -6.55 13.11
CA SER A 54 20.35 -7.22 14.35
C SER A 54 21.14 -6.69 15.55
N GLU A 55 22.45 -6.56 15.39
CA GLU A 55 23.36 -6.10 16.45
C GLU A 55 23.14 -4.62 16.79
N SER A 56 22.96 -3.76 15.78
CA SER A 56 22.65 -2.35 15.99
C SER A 56 21.30 -2.15 16.68
N ASP A 57 20.27 -2.90 16.28
CA ASP A 57 18.95 -2.84 16.91
C ASP A 57 19.02 -3.24 18.40
N TRP A 58 19.78 -4.29 18.70
CA TRP A 58 19.98 -4.74 20.05
C TRP A 58 20.79 -3.74 20.89
N LEU A 59 21.95 -3.27 20.39
CA LEU A 59 22.82 -2.35 21.12
C LEU A 59 22.13 -0.99 21.37
N VAL A 60 21.53 -0.40 20.35
CA VAL A 60 20.81 0.87 20.48
C VAL A 60 19.56 0.69 21.35
N GLY A 61 18.83 -0.39 21.15
CA GLY A 61 17.59 -0.67 21.87
C GLY A 61 17.82 -0.83 23.37
N ILE A 62 18.80 -1.66 23.78
CA ILE A 62 19.06 -1.91 25.20
C ILE A 62 19.67 -0.69 25.91
N ASN A 63 20.68 -0.06 25.31
CA ASN A 63 21.33 1.10 25.92
C ASN A 63 20.43 2.34 25.92
N GLY A 64 19.74 2.60 24.80
CA GLY A 64 18.77 3.69 24.70
C GLY A 64 17.61 3.53 25.68
N THR A 65 17.03 2.33 25.76
CA THR A 65 15.97 2.02 26.75
C THR A 65 16.43 2.28 28.18
N ARG A 66 17.64 1.81 28.55
CA ARG A 66 18.21 2.06 29.90
C ARG A 66 18.41 3.55 30.15
N ALA A 67 19.08 4.24 29.22
CA ALA A 67 19.39 5.67 29.38
C ALA A 67 18.13 6.53 29.51
N VAL A 68 17.15 6.32 28.60
CA VAL A 68 15.89 7.08 28.61
C VAL A 68 15.04 6.73 29.83
N THR A 69 14.96 5.47 30.22
CA THR A 69 14.24 5.04 31.42
C THR A 69 14.83 5.69 32.68
N LEU A 70 16.15 5.64 32.85
CA LEU A 70 16.83 6.27 33.98
C LEU A 70 16.61 7.80 34.00
N ARG A 71 16.67 8.44 32.83
CA ARG A 71 16.52 9.89 32.71
C ARG A 71 15.11 10.36 33.02
N LEU A 72 14.09 9.62 32.61
CA LEU A 72 12.68 9.99 32.78
C LEU A 72 12.10 9.54 34.13
N TYR A 73 12.45 8.37 34.58
CA TYR A 73 11.79 7.72 35.71
C TYR A 73 12.72 7.43 36.91
N GLY A 74 14.03 7.58 36.73
CA GLY A 74 15.02 7.34 37.78
C GLY A 74 15.35 5.85 38.01
N MET A 75 16.27 5.58 38.94
CA MET A 75 16.81 4.22 39.20
C MET A 75 15.80 3.24 39.82
N ARG A 76 14.74 3.73 40.44
CA ARG A 76 13.70 2.90 41.09
C ARG A 76 12.44 2.77 40.27
N ALA A 77 12.51 3.05 38.97
CA ALA A 77 11.37 3.03 38.09
C ALA A 77 10.76 1.63 37.94
N ARG A 78 9.44 1.57 38.06
CA ARG A 78 8.65 0.40 37.67
C ARG A 78 8.20 0.46 36.20
N GLN A 79 8.34 1.61 35.56
CA GLN A 79 8.00 1.84 34.17
C GLN A 79 9.28 1.84 33.33
N VAL A 80 9.17 1.39 32.09
CA VAL A 80 10.26 1.35 31.12
C VAL A 80 9.91 2.24 29.93
N ALA A 81 10.79 3.19 29.61
CA ALA A 81 10.70 3.97 28.38
C ALA A 81 11.46 3.24 27.27
N THR A 82 10.75 2.46 26.48
CA THR A 82 11.36 1.65 25.43
C THR A 82 11.88 2.50 24.28
N VAL A 83 13.10 2.20 23.83
CA VAL A 83 13.70 2.76 22.62
C VAL A 83 13.90 1.63 21.63
N GLY A 84 13.48 1.83 20.40
CA GLY A 84 13.59 0.82 19.37
C GLY A 84 13.46 1.40 17.97
N ARG A 85 14.02 0.70 17.02
CA ARG A 85 14.10 1.06 15.60
C ARG A 85 12.75 1.32 14.93
N VAL A 86 11.69 0.70 15.41
CA VAL A 86 10.32 0.88 14.90
C VAL A 86 9.50 1.77 15.83
N GLN A 87 9.52 1.49 17.11
CA GLN A 87 8.67 2.16 18.11
C GLN A 87 8.98 3.66 18.22
N THR A 88 10.25 4.02 18.32
CA THR A 88 10.67 5.41 18.52
C THR A 88 10.36 6.30 17.31
N PRO A 89 10.70 5.92 16.07
CA PRO A 89 10.30 6.70 14.90
C PRO A 89 8.77 6.79 14.73
N THR A 90 8.04 5.72 15.02
CA THR A 90 6.57 5.73 14.95
C THR A 90 5.98 6.72 15.95
N LEU A 91 6.47 6.71 17.20
CA LEU A 91 6.06 7.68 18.21
C LEU A 91 6.42 9.11 17.77
N ALA A 92 7.62 9.32 17.24
CA ALA A 92 8.05 10.64 16.76
C ALA A 92 7.12 11.19 15.66
N LEU A 93 6.69 10.36 14.70
CA LEU A 93 5.73 10.75 13.67
C LEU A 93 4.37 11.17 14.26
N VAL A 94 3.88 10.42 15.25
CA VAL A 94 2.61 10.76 15.93
C VAL A 94 2.74 12.07 16.71
N VAL A 95 3.84 12.25 17.45
CA VAL A 95 4.11 13.47 18.20
C VAL A 95 4.27 14.67 17.26
N GLN A 96 4.99 14.51 16.16
CA GLN A 96 5.14 15.57 15.16
C GLN A 96 3.77 15.99 14.62
N ARG A 97 2.92 15.04 14.28
CA ARG A 97 1.56 15.33 13.81
C ARG A 97 0.72 16.04 14.86
N GLU A 98 0.80 15.63 16.11
CA GLU A 98 0.12 16.30 17.22
C GLU A 98 0.60 17.74 17.40
N LEU A 99 1.91 17.98 17.30
CA LEU A 99 2.48 19.34 17.36
C LEU A 99 2.02 20.21 16.19
N GLU A 100 1.93 19.66 14.98
CA GLU A 100 1.36 20.36 13.81
C GLU A 100 -0.09 20.78 14.08
N ILE A 101 -0.90 19.88 14.67
CA ILE A 101 -2.30 20.16 15.00
C ILE A 101 -2.40 21.25 16.08
N ARG A 102 -1.61 21.14 17.16
CA ARG A 102 -1.60 22.12 18.26
C ARG A 102 -1.12 23.51 17.83
N ASN A 103 -0.16 23.56 16.92
CA ASN A 103 0.41 24.80 16.41
C ASN A 103 -0.33 25.33 15.17
N PHE A 104 -1.40 24.66 14.75
CA PHE A 104 -2.18 25.08 13.59
C PHE A 104 -2.80 26.44 13.81
N LYS A 105 -2.51 27.40 12.93
CA LYS A 105 -3.11 28.71 12.89
C LYS A 105 -4.06 28.79 11.72
N PRO A 106 -5.38 28.91 11.96
CA PRO A 106 -6.34 29.07 10.88
C PRO A 106 -6.06 30.36 10.10
N GLN A 107 -6.19 30.30 8.79
CA GLN A 107 -6.11 31.45 7.90
C GLN A 107 -7.40 31.51 7.08
N ASP A 108 -8.00 32.70 7.06
CA ASP A 108 -9.16 32.96 6.23
C ASP A 108 -8.75 33.07 4.76
N TYR A 109 -9.61 32.56 3.89
CA TYR A 109 -9.51 32.73 2.46
C TYR A 109 -10.89 32.90 1.86
N TRP A 110 -10.95 33.53 0.71
CA TRP A 110 -12.18 33.76 -0.03
C TRP A 110 -12.18 32.94 -1.31
N ARG A 111 -13.36 32.46 -1.66
CA ARG A 111 -13.65 31.84 -2.95
C ARG A 111 -14.82 32.56 -3.61
N ILE A 112 -14.67 32.88 -4.88
CA ILE A 112 -15.75 33.48 -5.66
C ILE A 112 -16.41 32.39 -6.49
N VAL A 113 -17.71 32.22 -6.30
CA VAL A 113 -18.51 31.18 -6.98
C VAL A 113 -19.58 31.90 -7.81
N GLY A 114 -19.53 31.72 -9.12
CA GLY A 114 -20.56 32.20 -10.07
C GLY A 114 -21.59 31.12 -10.31
N ARG A 115 -22.85 31.53 -10.32
CA ARG A 115 -23.98 30.68 -10.77
C ARG A 115 -24.47 31.16 -12.10
N PHE A 116 -24.34 30.32 -13.10
CA PHE A 116 -24.67 30.65 -14.50
C PHE A 116 -25.92 29.91 -14.93
N GLY A 117 -26.85 30.67 -15.56
CA GLY A 117 -28.04 30.11 -16.20
C GLY A 117 -27.79 29.91 -17.70
N ILE A 118 -28.16 28.76 -18.21
CA ILE A 118 -28.14 28.41 -19.64
C ILE A 118 -29.51 27.83 -20.01
N GLU A 119 -29.82 27.72 -21.30
CA GLU A 119 -31.09 27.17 -21.75
C GLU A 119 -31.39 25.77 -21.19
N SER A 120 -30.37 24.93 -21.07
CA SER A 120 -30.47 23.55 -20.58
C SER A 120 -30.36 23.39 -19.06
N GLY A 121 -30.19 24.48 -18.30
CA GLY A 121 -30.11 24.39 -16.83
C GLY A 121 -29.22 25.45 -16.16
N LYS A 122 -28.65 25.07 -15.04
CA LYS A 122 -27.75 25.94 -14.23
C LYS A 122 -26.48 25.19 -13.88
N TYR A 123 -25.34 25.86 -13.85
CA TYR A 123 -24.09 25.31 -13.36
C TYR A 123 -23.35 26.31 -12.47
N GLU A 124 -22.45 25.82 -11.66
CA GLU A 124 -21.60 26.64 -10.80
C GLU A 124 -20.14 26.61 -11.33
N GLY A 125 -19.53 27.76 -11.37
CA GLY A 125 -18.12 27.96 -11.70
C GLY A 125 -17.39 28.59 -10.53
N VAL A 126 -16.13 28.20 -10.32
CA VAL A 126 -15.26 28.76 -9.29
C VAL A 126 -14.18 29.59 -9.96
N TYR A 127 -14.04 30.84 -9.53
CA TYR A 127 -12.97 31.71 -10.01
C TYR A 127 -11.60 31.09 -9.78
N GLN A 128 -10.75 31.15 -10.80
CA GLN A 128 -9.36 30.71 -10.75
C GLN A 128 -8.46 31.88 -11.10
N ARG A 129 -7.40 32.10 -10.31
CA ARG A 129 -6.37 33.10 -10.62
C ARG A 129 -5.65 32.68 -11.91
N SER A 130 -5.75 33.48 -12.99
CA SER A 130 -5.25 33.14 -14.34
C SER A 130 -3.74 32.90 -14.39
N SER A 131 -2.96 33.63 -13.57
CA SER A 131 -1.49 33.53 -13.49
C SER A 131 -1.04 32.85 -12.20
N PHE A 132 -1.74 31.79 -11.78
CA PHE A 132 -1.42 31.12 -10.53
C PHE A 132 -0.09 30.39 -10.58
N SER A 133 0.81 30.77 -9.71
CA SER A 133 2.00 30.00 -9.33
C SER A 133 1.90 29.70 -7.85
N LYS A 134 2.00 28.42 -7.48
CA LYS A 134 1.88 28.00 -6.10
C LYS A 134 3.02 28.57 -5.26
N ASP A 135 2.69 29.24 -4.16
CA ASP A 135 3.67 29.68 -3.18
C ASP A 135 4.28 28.45 -2.47
N PRO A 136 5.61 28.22 -2.59
CA PRO A 136 6.26 27.11 -1.91
C PRO A 136 6.16 27.17 -0.38
N GLN A 137 5.99 28.37 0.19
CA GLN A 137 5.87 28.58 1.64
C GLN A 137 4.45 28.38 2.16
N ASN A 138 3.45 28.35 1.26
CA ASN A 138 2.05 28.13 1.63
C ASN A 138 1.53 26.80 1.06
N ALA A 139 1.55 25.77 1.90
CA ALA A 139 1.06 24.42 1.51
C ALA A 139 -0.42 24.44 1.07
N HIS A 140 -1.20 25.46 1.53
CA HIS A 140 -2.62 25.60 1.27
C HIS A 140 -2.94 26.52 0.10
N ASP A 141 -1.92 27.09 -0.56
CA ASP A 141 -2.13 27.96 -1.72
C ASP A 141 -2.67 27.17 -2.92
N ARG A 142 -3.77 27.66 -3.47
CA ARG A 142 -4.51 27.07 -4.59
C ARG A 142 -5.04 28.18 -5.49
N ALA A 143 -5.19 27.89 -6.76
CA ALA A 143 -5.68 28.86 -7.75
C ALA A 143 -7.09 29.42 -7.41
N ASP A 144 -7.93 28.64 -6.74
CA ASP A 144 -9.28 29.02 -6.34
C ASP A 144 -9.37 29.77 -5.01
N ARG A 145 -8.22 30.10 -4.34
CA ARG A 145 -8.17 30.79 -3.06
C ARG A 145 -7.59 32.19 -3.19
N ILE A 146 -8.26 33.15 -2.62
CA ILE A 146 -7.82 34.53 -2.48
C ILE A 146 -7.54 34.78 -1.00
N TRP A 147 -6.36 35.28 -0.66
CA TRP A 147 -5.91 35.38 0.73
C TRP A 147 -6.19 36.73 1.40
N THR A 148 -6.65 37.73 0.63
CA THR A 148 -7.00 39.04 1.16
C THR A 148 -8.43 39.42 0.77
N LYS A 149 -9.17 40.01 1.72
CA LYS A 149 -10.54 40.44 1.48
C LYS A 149 -10.62 41.50 0.40
N SER A 150 -9.70 42.44 0.39
CA SER A 150 -9.67 43.53 -0.59
C SER A 150 -9.52 43.02 -2.04
N GLU A 151 -8.72 42.00 -2.26
CA GLU A 151 -8.59 41.37 -3.57
C GLU A 151 -9.86 40.60 -3.94
N ALA A 152 -10.44 39.89 -3.00
CA ALA A 152 -11.70 39.18 -3.21
C ALA A 152 -12.85 40.13 -3.58
N ASP A 153 -12.98 41.24 -2.84
CA ASP A 153 -13.99 42.25 -3.10
C ASP A 153 -13.77 42.93 -4.48
N ARG A 154 -12.51 43.22 -4.85
CA ARG A 154 -12.18 43.76 -6.19
C ARG A 154 -12.62 42.81 -7.30
N VAL A 155 -12.21 41.54 -7.24
CA VAL A 155 -12.58 40.54 -8.25
C VAL A 155 -14.08 40.32 -8.30
N PHE A 156 -14.76 40.31 -7.15
CA PHE A 156 -16.20 40.17 -7.07
C PHE A 156 -16.93 41.31 -7.80
N GLU A 157 -16.51 42.56 -7.57
CA GLU A 157 -17.12 43.72 -8.22
C GLU A 157 -16.83 43.78 -9.73
N GLU A 158 -15.66 43.32 -10.17
CA GLU A 158 -15.33 43.18 -11.59
C GLU A 158 -16.26 42.15 -12.28
N VAL A 159 -16.40 40.96 -11.69
CA VAL A 159 -17.22 39.87 -12.25
C VAL A 159 -18.71 40.26 -12.24
N LYS A 160 -19.19 40.94 -11.19
CA LYS A 160 -20.59 41.35 -11.07
C LYS A 160 -21.04 42.35 -12.15
N LYS A 161 -20.10 43.13 -12.67
CA LYS A 161 -20.39 44.12 -13.75
C LYS A 161 -20.54 43.47 -15.13
N ALA A 162 -20.06 42.23 -15.29
CA ALA A 162 -20.12 41.54 -16.56
C ALA A 162 -21.56 41.02 -16.83
N ALA A 163 -22.15 41.45 -17.94
CA ALA A 163 -23.48 41.00 -18.36
C ALA A 163 -23.47 39.64 -19.07
N SER A 164 -22.34 39.24 -19.64
CA SER A 164 -22.18 38.00 -20.38
C SER A 164 -20.74 37.46 -20.23
N ALA A 165 -20.56 36.17 -20.47
CA ALA A 165 -19.28 35.52 -20.47
C ALA A 165 -19.16 34.54 -21.65
N SER A 166 -17.95 34.39 -22.17
CA SER A 166 -17.65 33.35 -23.14
C SER A 166 -17.40 32.03 -22.44
N ILE A 167 -17.96 30.95 -22.94
CA ILE A 167 -17.80 29.61 -22.39
C ILE A 167 -17.00 28.78 -23.39
N THR A 168 -15.98 28.11 -22.90
CA THR A 168 -15.25 27.07 -23.64
C THR A 168 -15.46 25.74 -22.94
N GLU A 169 -16.15 24.83 -23.60
CA GLU A 169 -16.30 23.46 -23.11
C GLU A 169 -15.14 22.59 -23.62
N THR A 170 -14.47 21.90 -22.70
CA THR A 170 -13.45 20.94 -23.05
C THR A 170 -13.82 19.56 -22.54
N LEU A 171 -14.09 18.65 -23.46
CA LEU A 171 -14.39 17.26 -23.13
C LEU A 171 -13.10 16.42 -23.15
N LYS A 172 -12.71 15.90 -22.00
CA LYS A 172 -11.56 14.98 -21.89
C LYS A 172 -12.06 13.59 -21.50
N ARG A 173 -11.87 12.63 -22.40
CA ARG A 173 -12.13 11.22 -22.05
C ARG A 173 -11.08 10.75 -21.07
N THR A 174 -11.51 10.29 -19.90
CA THR A 174 -10.64 9.69 -18.88
C THR A 174 -10.99 8.23 -18.69
N ARG A 175 -9.98 7.42 -18.38
CA ARG A 175 -10.19 6.04 -17.97
C ARG A 175 -9.78 5.90 -16.51
N GLN A 176 -10.64 5.33 -15.71
CA GLN A 176 -10.29 4.90 -14.36
C GLN A 176 -9.74 3.47 -14.45
N ILE A 177 -8.44 3.34 -14.21
CA ILE A 177 -7.77 2.05 -14.21
C ILE A 177 -8.09 1.32 -12.90
N ALA A 178 -8.35 0.02 -12.97
CA ALA A 178 -8.53 -0.81 -11.79
C ALA A 178 -7.32 -0.70 -10.84
N PRO A 179 -7.56 -0.65 -9.50
CA PRO A 179 -6.46 -0.61 -8.56
C PRO A 179 -5.63 -1.90 -8.62
N ARG A 180 -4.34 -1.81 -8.29
CA ARG A 180 -3.44 -2.97 -8.20
C ARG A 180 -3.93 -3.97 -7.15
N LEU A 181 -3.38 -5.17 -7.18
CA LEU A 181 -3.58 -6.21 -6.18
C LEU A 181 -3.23 -5.71 -4.76
N TYR A 182 -3.63 -6.45 -3.75
CA TYR A 182 -3.34 -6.10 -2.37
C TYR A 182 -1.95 -6.52 -1.91
N ASP A 183 -1.24 -5.58 -1.29
CA ASP A 183 -0.29 -5.83 -0.23
C ASP A 183 -1.01 -5.83 1.14
N LEU A 184 -0.31 -6.19 2.22
CA LEU A 184 -0.89 -6.19 3.56
C LEU A 184 -1.39 -4.80 3.98
N THR A 185 -0.59 -3.76 3.78
CA THR A 185 -0.92 -2.39 4.22
C THR A 185 -2.16 -1.86 3.52
N THR A 186 -2.28 -2.07 2.22
CA THR A 186 -3.44 -1.63 1.45
C THR A 186 -4.69 -2.41 1.86
N LEU A 187 -4.57 -3.73 2.08
CA LEU A 187 -5.67 -4.56 2.58
C LEU A 187 -6.15 -4.07 3.95
N GLN A 188 -5.23 -3.83 4.89
CA GLN A 188 -5.55 -3.32 6.24
C GLN A 188 -6.27 -1.96 6.17
N ARG A 189 -5.76 -1.02 5.36
CA ARG A 189 -6.36 0.30 5.21
C ARG A 189 -7.77 0.24 4.64
N GLU A 190 -7.99 -0.57 3.61
CA GLU A 190 -9.32 -0.68 3.01
C GLU A 190 -10.29 -1.47 3.88
N ALA A 191 -9.85 -2.51 4.59
CA ALA A 191 -10.66 -3.23 5.55
C ALA A 191 -11.10 -2.34 6.72
N ASN A 192 -10.20 -1.46 7.19
CA ASN A 192 -10.54 -0.47 8.20
C ASN A 192 -11.57 0.54 7.68
N ASN A 193 -11.36 1.10 6.48
CA ASN A 193 -12.28 2.06 5.88
C ASN A 193 -13.68 1.48 5.62
N ARG A 194 -13.78 0.20 5.24
CA ARG A 194 -15.07 -0.44 4.90
C ARG A 194 -15.79 -1.05 6.08
N PHE A 195 -15.05 -1.63 7.02
CA PHE A 195 -15.61 -2.47 8.08
C PHE A 195 -15.17 -2.03 9.49
N GLY A 196 -14.32 -1.02 9.62
CA GLY A 196 -13.76 -0.60 10.91
C GLY A 196 -12.77 -1.61 11.51
N PHE A 197 -12.25 -2.56 10.73
CA PHE A 197 -11.35 -3.57 11.26
C PHE A 197 -9.99 -2.97 11.61
N PRO A 198 -9.51 -3.12 12.84
CA PRO A 198 -8.14 -2.77 13.20
C PRO A 198 -7.12 -3.54 12.36
N SER A 199 -5.94 -2.96 12.13
CA SER A 199 -4.88 -3.58 11.31
C SER A 199 -4.47 -4.96 11.81
N GLY A 200 -4.34 -5.13 13.14
CA GLY A 200 -4.03 -6.43 13.75
C GLY A 200 -5.12 -7.49 13.53
N MET A 201 -6.39 -7.09 13.55
CA MET A 201 -7.52 -7.98 13.26
C MET A 201 -7.49 -8.42 11.78
N THR A 202 -7.31 -7.47 10.85
CA THR A 202 -7.21 -7.78 9.41
C THR A 202 -6.08 -8.76 9.13
N LEU A 203 -4.90 -8.55 9.73
CA LEU A 203 -3.77 -9.47 9.59
C LEU A 203 -4.11 -10.87 10.14
N LYS A 204 -4.72 -10.96 11.33
CA LYS A 204 -5.10 -12.25 11.93
C LYS A 204 -6.09 -13.02 11.05
N ILE A 205 -7.06 -12.32 10.47
CA ILE A 205 -8.03 -12.90 9.53
C ILE A 205 -7.33 -13.39 8.27
N ALA A 206 -6.48 -12.55 7.65
CA ALA A 206 -5.75 -12.92 6.45
C ALA A 206 -4.79 -14.11 6.69
N GLN A 207 -4.16 -14.20 7.86
CA GLN A 207 -3.37 -15.37 8.28
C GLN A 207 -4.22 -16.62 8.41
N SER A 208 -5.42 -16.55 9.02
CA SER A 208 -6.35 -17.68 9.09
C SER A 208 -6.76 -18.18 7.70
N LEU A 209 -7.08 -17.26 6.77
CA LEU A 209 -7.41 -17.58 5.38
C LEU A 209 -6.24 -18.25 4.64
N TYR A 210 -5.00 -17.87 4.96
CA TYR A 210 -3.80 -18.49 4.40
C TYR A 210 -3.45 -19.82 5.08
N GLU A 211 -3.35 -19.85 6.41
CA GLU A 211 -2.80 -21.00 7.17
C GLU A 211 -3.82 -22.12 7.34
N SER A 212 -5.05 -21.79 7.73
CA SER A 212 -6.08 -22.76 8.07
C SER A 212 -6.94 -23.13 6.86
N HIS A 213 -7.45 -22.13 6.15
CA HIS A 213 -8.35 -22.33 5.02
C HIS A 213 -7.62 -22.56 3.68
N LYS A 214 -6.37 -22.12 3.56
CA LYS A 214 -5.55 -22.22 2.34
C LYS A 214 -6.14 -21.50 1.11
N VAL A 215 -7.05 -20.54 1.33
CA VAL A 215 -7.79 -19.86 0.26
C VAL A 215 -7.18 -18.54 -0.19
N LEU A 216 -6.18 -18.03 0.52
CA LEU A 216 -5.37 -16.86 0.12
C LEU A 216 -3.89 -17.22 0.07
N THR A 217 -3.12 -16.41 -0.65
CA THR A 217 -1.65 -16.43 -0.62
C THR A 217 -1.13 -15.78 0.65
N TYR A 218 0.18 -15.86 0.90
CA TYR A 218 0.82 -15.36 2.10
C TYR A 218 0.54 -13.87 2.33
N PRO A 219 -0.03 -13.48 3.48
CA PRO A 219 -0.55 -12.14 3.65
C PRO A 219 0.49 -11.09 4.07
N ARG A 220 1.67 -11.51 4.57
CA ARG A 220 2.71 -10.55 5.00
C ARG A 220 3.61 -10.20 3.82
N THR A 221 3.08 -9.48 2.88
CA THR A 221 3.78 -9.01 1.69
C THR A 221 3.63 -7.51 1.51
N ASP A 222 4.65 -6.89 0.96
CA ASP A 222 4.66 -5.50 0.50
C ASP A 222 4.46 -5.38 -1.02
N SER A 223 4.44 -6.52 -1.72
CA SER A 223 4.23 -6.57 -3.16
C SER A 223 2.76 -6.47 -3.53
N ARG A 224 2.50 -5.74 -4.62
CA ARG A 224 1.21 -5.58 -5.27
C ARG A 224 1.20 -6.14 -6.69
N ALA A 225 2.20 -6.96 -7.01
CA ALA A 225 2.40 -7.61 -8.29
C ALA A 225 2.56 -9.12 -8.12
N LEU A 226 2.41 -9.83 -9.21
CA LEU A 226 2.62 -11.26 -9.33
C LEU A 226 3.89 -11.52 -10.15
N PRO A 227 4.52 -12.69 -9.99
CA PRO A 227 5.61 -13.13 -10.86
C PRO A 227 5.16 -13.22 -12.34
N GLN A 228 6.12 -13.07 -13.24
CA GLN A 228 5.86 -13.12 -14.70
C GLN A 228 5.38 -14.47 -15.20
N ASP A 229 5.64 -15.54 -14.46
CA ASP A 229 5.22 -16.93 -14.74
C ASP A 229 3.85 -17.29 -14.16
N TYR A 230 3.09 -16.30 -13.57
CA TYR A 230 1.82 -16.54 -12.91
C TYR A 230 0.54 -16.46 -13.78
N PRO A 231 0.55 -16.08 -15.06
CA PRO A 231 -0.68 -16.00 -15.86
C PRO A 231 -1.49 -17.30 -15.89
N GLU A 232 -0.84 -18.45 -16.02
CA GLU A 232 -1.50 -19.77 -16.01
C GLU A 232 -2.09 -20.09 -14.63
N THR A 233 -1.37 -19.79 -13.56
CA THR A 233 -1.86 -19.94 -12.18
C THR A 233 -3.08 -19.02 -11.94
N CYS A 234 -3.07 -17.79 -12.47
CA CYS A 234 -4.23 -16.91 -12.42
C CYS A 234 -5.42 -17.47 -13.17
N ALA A 235 -5.21 -18.06 -14.35
CA ALA A 235 -6.27 -18.71 -15.12
C ALA A 235 -6.87 -19.90 -14.35
N ALA A 236 -6.04 -20.74 -13.74
CA ALA A 236 -6.47 -21.85 -12.91
C ALA A 236 -7.26 -21.38 -11.68
N THR A 237 -6.79 -20.32 -11.02
CA THR A 237 -7.46 -19.70 -9.88
C THR A 237 -8.84 -19.16 -10.30
N LEU A 238 -8.92 -18.41 -11.40
CA LEU A 238 -10.19 -17.90 -11.92
C LEU A 238 -11.17 -19.04 -12.23
N ALA A 239 -10.71 -20.12 -12.84
CA ALA A 239 -11.54 -21.29 -13.16
C ALA A 239 -12.08 -22.01 -11.90
N SER A 240 -11.40 -21.88 -10.76
CA SER A 240 -11.81 -22.50 -9.49
C SER A 240 -12.80 -21.67 -8.68
N LEU A 241 -12.99 -20.37 -9.02
CA LEU A 241 -13.91 -19.48 -8.29
C LEU A 241 -15.37 -19.94 -8.48
N VAL A 242 -16.12 -19.85 -7.39
CA VAL A 242 -17.54 -20.21 -7.33
C VAL A 242 -18.39 -18.95 -7.09
N GLU A 243 -19.71 -19.09 -7.10
CA GLU A 243 -20.61 -17.96 -6.79
C GLU A 243 -20.17 -17.18 -5.54
N PRO A 244 -20.24 -15.84 -5.58
CA PRO A 244 -20.79 -14.99 -6.66
C PRO A 244 -19.75 -14.52 -7.69
N TYR A 245 -18.59 -15.15 -7.79
CA TYR A 245 -17.43 -14.67 -8.58
C TYR A 245 -17.28 -15.34 -9.95
N ASP A 246 -17.86 -16.51 -10.12
CA ASP A 246 -17.72 -17.41 -11.29
C ASP A 246 -18.14 -16.76 -12.62
N GLY A 247 -19.18 -15.93 -12.61
CA GLY A 247 -19.63 -15.18 -13.79
C GLY A 247 -18.56 -14.21 -14.30
N PHE A 248 -17.94 -13.44 -13.39
CA PHE A 248 -16.87 -12.51 -13.73
C PHE A 248 -15.60 -13.26 -14.15
N ALA A 249 -15.24 -14.31 -13.42
CA ALA A 249 -14.09 -15.16 -13.75
C ALA A 249 -14.22 -15.79 -15.13
N SER A 250 -15.39 -16.36 -15.45
CA SER A 250 -15.68 -16.93 -16.77
C SER A 250 -15.61 -15.90 -17.89
N HIS A 251 -16.05 -14.67 -17.65
CA HIS A 251 -15.92 -13.59 -18.62
C HIS A 251 -14.45 -13.24 -18.91
N ILE A 252 -13.61 -13.12 -17.85
CA ILE A 252 -12.17 -12.85 -17.98
C ILE A 252 -11.50 -13.96 -18.83
N LEU A 253 -11.80 -15.20 -18.52
CA LEU A 253 -11.22 -16.36 -19.24
C LEU A 253 -11.67 -16.43 -20.70
N LYS A 254 -12.99 -16.28 -20.96
CA LYS A 254 -13.55 -16.35 -22.32
C LYS A 254 -13.04 -15.21 -23.21
N LYS A 255 -12.82 -14.02 -22.65
CA LYS A 255 -12.32 -12.84 -23.38
C LYS A 255 -10.79 -12.75 -23.43
N GLY A 256 -10.07 -13.67 -22.78
CA GLY A 256 -8.60 -13.65 -22.75
C GLY A 256 -8.04 -12.37 -22.13
N LEU A 257 -8.66 -11.87 -21.05
CA LEU A 257 -8.26 -10.58 -20.45
C LEU A 257 -6.99 -10.66 -19.60
N ILE A 258 -6.46 -11.87 -19.34
CA ILE A 258 -5.16 -12.04 -18.68
C ILE A 258 -4.07 -11.65 -19.68
N ASN A 259 -3.48 -10.49 -19.50
CA ASN A 259 -2.37 -10.02 -20.34
C ASN A 259 -1.03 -10.27 -19.63
N PRO A 260 -0.22 -11.27 -20.06
CA PRO A 260 1.07 -11.57 -19.44
C PRO A 260 2.09 -10.41 -19.51
N LYS A 261 1.87 -9.46 -20.42
CA LYS A 261 2.74 -8.28 -20.61
C LYS A 261 2.34 -7.09 -19.76
N ASP A 262 1.23 -7.16 -19.01
CA ASP A 262 0.81 -6.08 -18.13
C ASP A 262 1.71 -6.03 -16.88
N ARG A 263 2.69 -5.13 -16.91
CA ARG A 263 3.63 -4.89 -15.80
C ARG A 263 2.98 -4.30 -14.54
N ARG A 264 1.70 -3.91 -14.59
CA ARG A 264 0.96 -3.53 -13.39
C ARG A 264 0.59 -4.74 -12.56
N VAL A 265 0.44 -5.91 -13.21
CA VAL A 265 0.04 -7.18 -12.61
C VAL A 265 1.23 -8.12 -12.50
N PHE A 266 2.01 -8.30 -13.58
CA PHE A 266 3.10 -9.28 -13.67
C PHE A 266 4.44 -8.58 -13.81
N ASP A 267 5.19 -8.43 -12.70
CA ASP A 267 6.52 -7.80 -12.73
C ASP A 267 7.42 -8.37 -11.63
N ASN A 268 8.38 -9.22 -11.99
CA ASN A 268 9.34 -9.82 -11.06
C ASN A 268 10.14 -8.80 -10.25
N ARG A 269 10.34 -7.56 -10.77
CA ARG A 269 11.07 -6.50 -10.05
C ARG A 269 10.29 -5.93 -8.87
N GLN A 270 8.98 -6.11 -8.85
CA GLN A 270 8.08 -5.69 -7.79
C GLN A 270 7.73 -6.83 -6.82
N VAL A 271 8.28 -8.02 -7.05
CA VAL A 271 8.15 -9.18 -6.16
C VAL A 271 9.46 -9.36 -5.42
N SER A 272 9.42 -9.24 -4.10
CA SER A 272 10.56 -9.51 -3.22
C SER A 272 10.57 -11.00 -2.79
N ASP A 273 10.36 -11.26 -1.52
CA ASP A 273 10.24 -12.63 -0.99
C ASP A 273 8.85 -13.23 -1.23
N HIS A 274 7.84 -12.37 -1.35
CA HIS A 274 6.44 -12.75 -1.54
C HIS A 274 5.76 -11.82 -2.55
N PHE A 275 4.81 -12.37 -3.31
CA PHE A 275 3.98 -11.63 -4.24
C PHE A 275 2.67 -11.17 -3.59
N ALA A 276 1.82 -10.49 -4.35
CA ALA A 276 0.56 -9.92 -3.89
C ALA A 276 -0.41 -10.96 -3.28
N ILE A 277 -1.30 -10.47 -2.42
CA ILE A 277 -2.36 -11.29 -1.81
C ILE A 277 -3.45 -11.54 -2.86
N ILE A 278 -3.64 -12.81 -3.23
CA ILE A 278 -4.65 -13.26 -4.18
C ILE A 278 -5.35 -14.53 -3.66
N PRO A 279 -6.55 -14.87 -4.18
CA PRO A 279 -7.15 -16.16 -3.88
C PRO A 279 -6.32 -17.30 -4.48
N THR A 280 -6.44 -18.49 -3.92
CA THR A 280 -5.87 -19.73 -4.43
C THR A 280 -6.93 -20.55 -5.17
N THR A 281 -6.55 -21.71 -5.69
CA THR A 281 -7.49 -22.67 -6.30
C THR A 281 -8.36 -23.41 -5.28
N GLN A 282 -8.10 -23.23 -3.97
CA GLN A 282 -8.91 -23.86 -2.92
C GLN A 282 -10.24 -23.14 -2.75
N LYS A 283 -11.31 -23.90 -2.67
CA LYS A 283 -12.66 -23.37 -2.46
C LYS A 283 -12.86 -23.01 -0.99
N PRO A 284 -13.38 -21.83 -0.67
CA PRO A 284 -13.66 -21.45 0.70
C PRO A 284 -14.76 -22.35 1.30
N LYS A 285 -14.54 -22.82 2.52
CA LYS A 285 -15.51 -23.62 3.28
C LYS A 285 -15.60 -23.11 4.70
N ASN A 286 -16.82 -22.93 5.22
CA ASN A 286 -17.09 -22.57 6.62
C ASN A 286 -16.32 -21.31 7.10
N LEU A 287 -16.22 -20.29 6.24
CA LEU A 287 -15.62 -19.01 6.62
C LEU A 287 -16.51 -18.29 7.63
N LYS A 288 -15.90 -17.69 8.65
CA LYS A 288 -16.58 -16.77 9.56
C LYS A 288 -16.99 -15.49 8.80
N PRO A 289 -17.99 -14.74 9.30
CA PRO A 289 -18.44 -13.51 8.63
C PRO A 289 -17.31 -12.51 8.32
N GLU A 290 -16.34 -12.36 9.24
CA GLU A 290 -15.20 -11.46 9.05
C GLU A 290 -14.21 -12.03 8.04
N GLU A 291 -14.01 -13.33 8.02
CA GLU A 291 -13.15 -14.03 7.03
C GLU A 291 -13.76 -13.91 5.64
N GLN A 292 -15.07 -14.08 5.52
CA GLN A 292 -15.80 -13.89 4.26
C GLN A 292 -15.62 -12.47 3.71
N LYS A 293 -15.69 -11.44 4.56
CA LYS A 293 -15.48 -10.04 4.15
C LYS A 293 -14.07 -9.81 3.56
N ILE A 294 -13.04 -10.33 4.21
CA ILE A 294 -11.65 -10.18 3.72
C ILE A 294 -11.44 -11.01 2.45
N TYR A 295 -11.96 -12.23 2.40
CA TYR A 295 -11.90 -13.06 1.19
C TYR A 295 -12.61 -12.39 0.00
N ASP A 296 -13.80 -11.82 0.21
CA ASP A 296 -14.55 -11.08 -0.81
C ASP A 296 -13.75 -9.88 -1.34
N MET A 297 -13.15 -9.09 -0.43
CA MET A 297 -12.32 -7.96 -0.85
C MET A 297 -11.17 -8.38 -1.76
N VAL A 298 -10.44 -9.44 -1.37
CA VAL A 298 -9.28 -9.92 -2.12
C VAL A 298 -9.72 -10.49 -3.47
N THR A 299 -10.77 -11.30 -3.48
CA THR A 299 -11.29 -11.93 -4.72
C THR A 299 -11.80 -10.89 -5.70
N ARG A 300 -12.57 -9.90 -5.25
CA ARG A 300 -13.03 -8.79 -6.11
C ARG A 300 -11.87 -7.97 -6.67
N ARG A 301 -10.84 -7.72 -5.88
CA ARG A 301 -9.64 -7.00 -6.33
C ARG A 301 -8.88 -7.81 -7.38
N PHE A 302 -8.76 -9.11 -7.18
CA PHE A 302 -8.14 -10.04 -8.11
C PHE A 302 -8.90 -10.10 -9.46
N LEU A 303 -10.23 -10.13 -9.42
CA LEU A 303 -11.04 -10.04 -10.63
C LEU A 303 -10.86 -8.69 -11.33
N ALA A 304 -10.99 -7.59 -10.58
CA ALA A 304 -10.97 -6.23 -11.13
C ALA A 304 -9.67 -5.86 -11.84
N VAL A 305 -8.54 -6.47 -11.46
CA VAL A 305 -7.23 -6.14 -12.06
C VAL A 305 -7.12 -6.56 -13.53
N PHE A 306 -7.95 -7.50 -13.99
CA PHE A 306 -7.98 -8.00 -15.36
C PHE A 306 -8.99 -7.27 -16.26
N TYR A 307 -9.83 -6.38 -15.72
CA TYR A 307 -10.73 -5.51 -16.47
C TYR A 307 -10.04 -4.17 -16.76
#